data_ec94d111a3840d1d060ff30034d6e51d
#
_entry.id   ec94d111a3840d1d060ff30034d6e51d
#
_cell.length_a   1.000
_cell.length_b   1.000
_cell.length_c   1.000
_cell.angle_alpha   90.00
_cell.angle_beta   90.00
_cell.angle_gamma   90.00
#
_symmetry.space_group_name_H-M   'P 1'
#
loop_
_entity.id
_entity.type
_entity.pdbx_description
1 polymer ?
#
loop_
_entity_poly.entity_id
_entity_poly.type
_entity_poly.pdbx_seq_one_letter_code
_entity_poly.pdbx_strand_id
1 'polypeptide(L)'
;MGPLSDSEYETLCAYRYGRIQAQLQANGVAGCLINNPVNLRYGLDFAEYALFQSHIPTAYAWIPAQGPAILFGASQRGYRQVGDYRRSEFVTPFDGGLDYRENTKRLARTLLALIGSERRVAIERFGPDLALGLQAMGCSVVDAEPLIERAKMIKSAEEIQCIRHSIWVAEGAMKRMQQVLHPGMTEVELLSILHQHNIAQGGDWCDGKMLCSGPRTNPWLQEATQRVIQSGDLVAFDTDMIGPMGYLADISRTWLCDGVPTDEQCHAYQHAWQEIQHNRSLLRPGMDLLSLSQNAYARDPIYREQRYVCAFHGCGLCDEFPKVYYPEDWPMGDYHGVLEPSMVISVESYSGAQGGGHGVKLEDMFLITANGAEQMTCFQYEADLMIEKADV
;
A
#
# COMPACT_ATOMS: atom_id res chain seq x y z
N MET A 1 3.37 17.02 16.36
CA MET A 1 4.59 16.24 16.64
C MET A 1 4.37 14.87 16.01
N GLY A 2 5.36 14.32 15.31
CA GLY A 2 5.29 12.96 14.79
C GLY A 2 5.27 11.93 15.93
N PRO A 3 4.99 10.65 15.62
CA PRO A 3 4.88 9.60 16.64
C PRO A 3 6.22 9.16 17.23
N LEU A 4 7.36 9.57 16.63
CA LEU A 4 8.69 9.13 17.00
C LEU A 4 9.54 10.27 17.56
N SER A 5 10.41 9.96 18.52
CA SER A 5 11.54 10.79 18.92
C SER A 5 12.65 10.76 17.85
N ASP A 6 13.62 11.69 17.92
CA ASP A 6 14.73 11.74 16.97
C ASP A 6 15.56 10.44 16.94
N SER A 7 15.76 9.79 18.10
CA SER A 7 16.50 8.52 18.18
C SER A 7 15.72 7.34 17.60
N GLU A 8 14.42 7.29 17.80
CA GLU A 8 13.55 6.27 17.18
C GLU A 8 13.49 6.48 15.66
N TYR A 9 13.45 7.72 15.21
CA TYR A 9 13.51 8.04 13.79
C TYR A 9 14.83 7.62 13.14
N GLU A 10 15.96 7.79 13.86
CA GLU A 10 17.26 7.26 13.41
C GLU A 10 17.25 5.74 13.29
N THR A 11 16.69 5.08 14.29
CA THR A 11 16.55 3.61 14.31
C THR A 11 15.69 3.12 13.13
N LEU A 12 14.55 3.77 12.87
CA LEU A 12 13.67 3.50 11.73
C LEU A 12 14.43 3.56 10.41
N CYS A 13 15.12 4.67 10.14
CA CYS A 13 15.86 4.87 8.89
C CYS A 13 16.98 3.83 8.71
N ALA A 14 17.74 3.54 9.78
CA ALA A 14 18.80 2.55 9.74
C ALA A 14 18.25 1.13 9.51
N TYR A 15 17.14 0.78 10.14
CA TYR A 15 16.47 -0.51 9.96
C TYR A 15 16.04 -0.72 8.52
N ARG A 16 15.26 0.19 7.96
CA ARG A 16 14.73 0.11 6.58
C ARG A 16 15.86 -0.03 5.55
N TYR A 17 16.89 0.80 5.68
CA TYR A 17 18.07 0.73 4.81
C TYR A 17 18.79 -0.61 4.93
N GLY A 18 19.02 -1.07 6.15
CA GLY A 18 19.64 -2.37 6.43
C GLY A 18 18.84 -3.55 5.87
N ARG A 19 17.51 -3.48 5.87
CA ARG A 19 16.64 -4.50 5.27
C ARG A 19 16.88 -4.62 3.76
N ILE A 20 16.97 -3.51 3.04
CA ILE A 20 17.29 -3.52 1.60
C ILE A 20 18.66 -4.16 1.38
N GLN A 21 19.68 -3.72 2.12
CA GLN A 21 21.03 -4.27 1.98
C GLN A 21 21.08 -5.76 2.28
N ALA A 22 20.36 -6.24 3.29
CA ALA A 22 20.27 -7.67 3.60
C ALA A 22 19.67 -8.47 2.45
N GLN A 23 18.62 -7.96 1.79
CA GLN A 23 18.04 -8.61 0.61
C GLN A 23 19.01 -8.64 -0.59
N LEU A 24 19.73 -7.55 -0.83
CA LEU A 24 20.73 -7.49 -1.89
C LEU A 24 21.85 -8.53 -1.65
N GLN A 25 22.37 -8.61 -0.43
CA GLN A 25 23.40 -9.56 -0.03
C GLN A 25 22.92 -11.01 -0.14
N ALA A 26 21.73 -11.31 0.38
CA ALA A 26 21.16 -12.66 0.35
C ALA A 26 20.95 -13.18 -1.10
N ASN A 27 20.76 -12.27 -2.06
CA ASN A 27 20.53 -12.59 -3.46
C ASN A 27 21.79 -12.41 -4.34
N GLY A 28 22.95 -12.09 -3.77
CA GLY A 28 24.20 -11.89 -4.49
C GLY A 28 24.12 -10.74 -5.51
N VAL A 29 23.47 -9.64 -5.12
CA VAL A 29 23.27 -8.44 -5.96
C VAL A 29 24.16 -7.32 -5.43
N ALA A 30 24.96 -6.70 -6.30
CA ALA A 30 25.90 -5.65 -5.92
C ALA A 30 25.25 -4.39 -5.37
N GLY A 31 24.03 -4.11 -5.83
CA GLY A 31 23.21 -2.99 -5.40
C GLY A 31 21.98 -2.85 -6.27
N CYS A 32 21.07 -1.97 -5.87
CA CYS A 32 19.88 -1.64 -6.64
C CYS A 32 19.79 -0.17 -7.01
N LEU A 33 19.30 0.09 -8.22
CA LEU A 33 18.93 1.41 -8.69
C LEU A 33 17.41 1.55 -8.61
N ILE A 34 16.92 2.50 -7.81
CA ILE A 34 15.50 2.70 -7.52
C ILE A 34 15.04 4.10 -7.87
N ASN A 35 13.79 4.25 -8.32
CA ASN A 35 13.16 5.53 -8.62
C ASN A 35 11.67 5.61 -8.22
N ASN A 36 11.10 4.52 -7.72
CA ASN A 36 9.75 4.54 -7.15
C ASN A 36 9.76 5.40 -5.88
N PRO A 37 8.89 6.44 -5.75
CA PRO A 37 8.88 7.34 -4.61
C PRO A 37 8.63 6.62 -3.27
N VAL A 38 7.82 5.56 -3.26
CA VAL A 38 7.59 4.72 -2.06
C VAL A 38 8.90 4.05 -1.62
N ASN A 39 9.64 3.48 -2.56
CA ASN A 39 10.89 2.77 -2.28
C ASN A 39 12.05 3.72 -1.97
N LEU A 40 12.07 4.91 -2.59
CA LEU A 40 12.98 6.00 -2.20
C LEU A 40 12.71 6.46 -0.77
N ARG A 41 11.44 6.57 -0.38
CA ARG A 41 11.05 6.88 1.00
C ARG A 41 11.44 5.76 1.96
N TYR A 42 11.16 4.50 1.62
CA TYR A 42 11.54 3.38 2.45
C TYR A 42 13.06 3.33 2.70
N GLY A 43 13.87 3.39 1.64
CA GLY A 43 15.32 3.25 1.74
C GLY A 43 16.03 4.46 2.32
N LEU A 44 15.61 5.68 1.98
CA LEU A 44 16.36 6.91 2.23
C LEU A 44 15.56 7.99 2.97
N ASP A 45 14.31 7.74 3.26
CA ASP A 45 13.33 8.74 3.72
C ASP A 45 13.18 9.93 2.75
N PHE A 46 13.45 9.70 1.48
CA PHE A 46 13.31 10.70 0.42
C PHE A 46 11.83 10.84 0.04
N ALA A 47 11.25 11.99 0.36
CA ALA A 47 9.83 12.28 0.13
C ALA A 47 9.59 13.55 -0.71
N GLU A 48 10.62 14.06 -1.40
CA GLU A 48 10.50 15.25 -2.23
C GLU A 48 9.58 15.01 -3.44
N TYR A 49 8.50 15.78 -3.55
CA TYR A 49 7.58 15.72 -4.69
C TYR A 49 7.10 14.30 -5.06
N ALA A 50 6.74 13.49 -4.08
CA ALA A 50 6.47 12.06 -4.27
C ALA A 50 5.44 11.77 -5.39
N LEU A 51 4.32 12.51 -5.46
CA LEU A 51 3.34 12.35 -6.54
C LEU A 51 3.88 12.77 -7.91
N PHE A 52 4.64 13.87 -8.00
CA PHE A 52 5.32 14.26 -9.22
C PHE A 52 6.35 13.21 -9.66
N GLN A 53 7.13 12.72 -8.71
CA GLN A 53 8.13 11.67 -8.89
C GLN A 53 7.52 10.36 -9.43
N SER A 54 6.27 10.04 -9.07
CA SER A 54 5.57 8.83 -9.57
C SER A 54 5.26 8.92 -11.07
N HIS A 55 5.07 10.12 -11.61
CA HIS A 55 4.80 10.37 -13.03
C HIS A 55 6.07 10.70 -13.82
N ILE A 56 6.96 11.48 -13.22
CA ILE A 56 8.17 12.00 -13.84
C ILE A 56 9.35 11.76 -12.89
N PRO A 57 9.99 10.60 -12.96
CA PRO A 57 11.06 10.22 -12.04
C PRO A 57 12.33 11.03 -12.30
N THR A 58 12.46 12.19 -11.65
CA THR A 58 13.61 13.08 -11.75
C THR A 58 14.72 12.78 -10.74
N ALA A 59 14.36 12.13 -9.63
CA ALA A 59 15.28 11.63 -8.62
C ALA A 59 15.33 10.10 -8.63
N TYR A 60 16.49 9.55 -8.34
CA TYR A 60 16.69 8.11 -8.21
C TYR A 60 17.91 7.85 -7.32
N ALA A 61 18.01 6.66 -6.77
CA ALA A 61 19.09 6.30 -5.87
C ALA A 61 19.76 4.99 -6.25
N TRP A 62 21.07 4.93 -6.11
CA TRP A 62 21.84 3.71 -6.05
C TRP A 62 22.04 3.30 -4.60
N ILE A 63 21.50 2.17 -4.21
CA ILE A 63 21.71 1.56 -2.89
C ILE A 63 22.64 0.36 -3.08
N PRO A 64 23.91 0.43 -2.64
CA PRO A 64 24.82 -0.70 -2.71
C PRO A 64 24.48 -1.75 -1.66
N ALA A 65 24.88 -3.00 -1.89
CA ALA A 65 24.75 -4.08 -0.91
C ALA A 65 25.52 -3.79 0.42
N GLN A 66 26.50 -2.89 0.38
CA GLN A 66 27.24 -2.42 1.55
C GLN A 66 27.64 -0.96 1.38
N GLY A 67 27.63 -0.21 2.48
CA GLY A 67 27.98 1.21 2.48
C GLY A 67 26.79 2.14 2.22
N PRO A 68 27.03 3.45 2.12
CA PRO A 68 25.97 4.45 1.95
C PRO A 68 25.47 4.54 0.51
N ALA A 69 24.25 5.04 0.36
CA ALA A 69 23.62 5.28 -0.93
C ALA A 69 24.23 6.48 -1.67
N ILE A 70 23.97 6.52 -2.99
CA ILE A 70 24.18 7.69 -3.84
C ILE A 70 22.80 8.15 -4.31
N LEU A 71 22.45 9.41 -4.03
CA LEU A 71 21.18 10.01 -4.42
C LEU A 71 21.39 10.99 -5.57
N PHE A 72 20.64 10.78 -6.65
CA PHE A 72 20.70 11.59 -7.86
C PHE A 72 19.46 12.50 -7.93
N GLY A 73 19.67 13.76 -8.30
CA GLY A 73 18.56 14.69 -8.59
C GLY A 73 17.85 15.29 -7.37
N ALA A 74 18.28 15.00 -6.15
CA ALA A 74 17.70 15.58 -4.94
C ALA A 74 17.95 17.10 -4.86
N SER A 75 16.93 17.85 -4.46
CA SER A 75 17.01 19.29 -4.19
C SER A 75 17.53 19.60 -2.80
N GLN A 76 17.33 18.71 -1.86
CA GLN A 76 17.78 18.81 -0.47
C GLN A 76 19.00 17.90 -0.19
N ARG A 77 19.65 18.14 0.93
CA ARG A 77 20.77 17.35 1.44
C ARG A 77 20.47 16.90 2.86
N GLY A 78 21.29 15.99 3.37
CA GLY A 78 21.21 15.56 4.77
C GLY A 78 20.39 14.30 5.01
N TYR A 79 20.01 13.57 3.97
CA TYR A 79 19.43 12.23 4.12
C TYR A 79 20.43 11.28 4.75
N ARG A 80 20.06 10.64 5.86
CA ARG A 80 20.97 9.93 6.77
C ARG A 80 21.78 8.81 6.12
N GLN A 81 21.16 8.08 5.18
CA GLN A 81 21.78 6.92 4.54
C GLN A 81 22.52 7.29 3.24
N VAL A 82 22.57 8.56 2.89
CA VAL A 82 23.18 9.06 1.65
C VAL A 82 24.60 9.58 1.91
N GLY A 83 25.57 8.92 1.28
CA GLY A 83 26.99 9.34 1.34
C GLY A 83 27.43 10.27 0.22
N ASP A 84 26.71 10.27 -0.92
CA ASP A 84 27.04 11.10 -2.07
C ASP A 84 25.78 11.61 -2.78
N TYR A 85 25.84 12.83 -3.30
CA TYR A 85 24.73 13.49 -3.98
C TYR A 85 25.18 13.93 -5.38
N ARG A 86 24.49 13.45 -6.41
CA ARG A 86 24.83 13.71 -7.80
C ARG A 86 23.70 14.40 -8.57
N ARG A 87 24.04 15.00 -9.68
CA ARG A 87 23.02 15.48 -10.62
C ARG A 87 22.34 14.28 -11.28
N SER A 88 21.05 14.44 -11.57
CA SER A 88 20.33 13.45 -12.38
C SER A 88 20.92 13.38 -13.79
N GLU A 89 21.04 12.18 -14.35
CA GLU A 89 21.42 11.97 -15.76
C GLU A 89 20.22 12.15 -16.72
N PHE A 90 19.08 12.63 -16.23
CA PHE A 90 17.86 12.86 -17.02
C PHE A 90 17.44 11.62 -17.83
N VAL A 91 17.30 10.49 -17.18
CA VAL A 91 16.86 9.23 -17.80
C VAL A 91 15.33 9.08 -17.78
N THR A 92 14.63 10.18 -17.92
CA THR A 92 13.17 10.24 -17.95
C THR A 92 12.66 10.73 -19.30
N PRO A 93 11.44 10.38 -19.72
CA PRO A 93 10.87 10.84 -20.98
C PRO A 93 10.31 12.27 -20.93
N PHE A 94 10.56 13.03 -19.85
CA PHE A 94 9.98 14.38 -19.67
C PHE A 94 10.40 15.38 -20.76
N ASP A 95 11.58 15.22 -21.31
CA ASP A 95 12.11 16.02 -22.43
C ASP A 95 11.73 15.45 -23.82
N GLY A 96 10.77 14.55 -23.89
CA GLY A 96 10.37 13.87 -25.12
C GLY A 96 11.35 12.79 -25.56
N GLY A 97 12.25 12.34 -24.66
CA GLY A 97 13.24 11.31 -24.94
C GLY A 97 14.47 11.81 -25.68
N LEU A 98 14.65 13.13 -25.78
CA LEU A 98 15.89 13.71 -26.31
C LEU A 98 17.06 13.30 -25.42
N ASP A 99 18.16 12.90 -26.05
CA ASP A 99 19.36 12.42 -25.37
C ASP A 99 19.15 11.23 -24.41
N TYR A 100 17.94 10.68 -24.31
CA TYR A 100 17.60 9.59 -23.40
C TYR A 100 18.57 8.41 -23.53
N ARG A 101 18.87 7.97 -24.74
CA ARG A 101 19.78 6.86 -25.01
C ARG A 101 21.21 7.14 -24.54
N GLU A 102 21.73 8.35 -24.77
CA GLU A 102 23.08 8.74 -24.35
C GLU A 102 23.14 8.94 -22.82
N ASN A 103 22.10 9.51 -22.23
CA ASN A 103 21.97 9.64 -20.78
C ASN A 103 21.93 8.27 -20.11
N THR A 104 21.17 7.34 -20.66
CA THR A 104 21.08 5.95 -20.18
C THR A 104 22.45 5.24 -20.27
N LYS A 105 23.19 5.43 -21.36
CA LYS A 105 24.54 4.88 -21.48
C LYS A 105 25.51 5.49 -20.45
N ARG A 106 25.41 6.79 -20.16
CA ARG A 106 26.22 7.42 -19.10
C ARG A 106 25.90 6.83 -17.74
N LEU A 107 24.62 6.69 -17.41
CA LEU A 107 24.18 6.07 -16.16
C LEU A 107 24.68 4.63 -16.06
N ALA A 108 24.56 3.83 -17.12
CA ALA A 108 25.06 2.47 -17.14
C ALA A 108 26.57 2.40 -16.86
N ARG A 109 27.38 3.31 -17.46
CA ARG A 109 28.82 3.40 -17.16
C ARG A 109 29.09 3.82 -15.71
N THR A 110 28.31 4.77 -15.18
CA THR A 110 28.40 5.19 -13.79
C THR A 110 28.14 4.01 -12.85
N LEU A 111 27.06 3.25 -13.09
CA LEU A 111 26.75 2.05 -12.30
C LEU A 111 27.86 1.01 -12.41
N LEU A 112 28.37 0.77 -13.62
CA LEU A 112 29.46 -0.19 -13.86
C LEU A 112 30.71 0.15 -13.03
N ALA A 113 31.03 1.43 -12.87
CA ALA A 113 32.13 1.89 -12.03
C ALA A 113 31.87 1.68 -10.53
N LEU A 114 30.60 1.72 -10.10
CA LEU A 114 30.20 1.55 -8.70
C LEU A 114 30.19 0.07 -8.27
N ILE A 115 29.83 -0.85 -9.17
CA ILE A 115 29.67 -2.27 -8.86
C ILE A 115 31.00 -3.06 -8.84
N GLY A 116 32.09 -2.47 -9.32
CA GLY A 116 33.41 -3.13 -9.33
C GLY A 116 33.44 -4.41 -10.15
N SER A 117 33.86 -5.52 -9.52
CA SER A 117 33.92 -6.86 -10.13
C SER A 117 32.58 -7.58 -10.11
N GLU A 118 31.67 -7.20 -9.25
CA GLU A 118 30.32 -7.76 -9.21
C GLU A 118 29.58 -7.39 -10.48
N ARG A 119 28.81 -8.33 -11.02
CA ARG A 119 28.12 -8.13 -12.30
C ARG A 119 26.62 -8.32 -12.23
N ARG A 120 26.08 -8.60 -11.05
CA ARG A 120 24.63 -8.72 -10.83
C ARG A 120 24.09 -7.48 -10.16
N VAL A 121 23.17 -6.80 -10.85
CA VAL A 121 22.57 -5.52 -10.40
C VAL A 121 21.06 -5.60 -10.48
N ALA A 122 20.40 -4.95 -9.56
CA ALA A 122 18.94 -4.80 -9.59
C ALA A 122 18.58 -3.40 -10.09
N ILE A 123 17.57 -3.30 -10.94
CA ILE A 123 17.01 -2.02 -11.37
C ILE A 123 15.48 -2.04 -11.22
N GLU A 124 14.91 -0.90 -10.90
CA GLU A 124 13.48 -0.73 -10.75
C GLU A 124 12.85 -0.20 -12.06
N ARG A 125 11.93 0.68 -12.00
CA ARG A 125 11.10 1.24 -13.08
C ARG A 125 11.87 2.16 -14.04
N PHE A 126 12.95 1.67 -14.62
CA PHE A 126 13.68 2.38 -15.67
C PHE A 126 13.30 1.83 -17.06
N GLY A 127 13.46 2.65 -18.09
CA GLY A 127 13.23 2.21 -19.44
C GLY A 127 14.16 1.06 -19.90
N PRO A 128 13.78 0.30 -20.91
CA PRO A 128 14.49 -0.91 -21.32
C PRO A 128 15.94 -0.66 -21.74
N ASP A 129 16.26 0.54 -22.25
CA ASP A 129 17.62 0.88 -22.71
C ASP A 129 18.67 0.79 -21.60
N LEU A 130 18.29 1.03 -20.32
CA LEU A 130 19.22 0.89 -19.20
C LEU A 130 19.58 -0.59 -18.97
N ALA A 131 18.58 -1.45 -18.90
CA ALA A 131 18.81 -2.89 -18.74
C ALA A 131 19.63 -3.47 -19.87
N LEU A 132 19.26 -3.16 -21.12
CA LEU A 132 19.99 -3.60 -22.32
C LEU A 132 21.42 -3.07 -22.35
N GLY A 133 21.62 -1.81 -21.95
CA GLY A 133 22.96 -1.20 -21.88
C GLY A 133 23.85 -1.88 -20.84
N LEU A 134 23.33 -2.18 -19.65
CA LEU A 134 24.04 -2.92 -18.60
C LEU A 134 24.36 -4.36 -19.03
N GLN A 135 23.42 -5.05 -19.68
CA GLN A 135 23.63 -6.40 -20.21
C GLN A 135 24.72 -6.41 -21.31
N ALA A 136 24.71 -5.43 -22.22
CA ALA A 136 25.75 -5.28 -23.24
C ALA A 136 27.14 -5.01 -22.64
N MET A 137 27.22 -4.52 -21.42
CA MET A 137 28.46 -4.31 -20.65
C MET A 137 28.79 -5.49 -19.74
N GLY A 138 28.10 -6.63 -19.89
CA GLY A 138 28.37 -7.89 -19.17
C GLY A 138 27.74 -7.99 -17.78
N CYS A 139 26.73 -7.18 -17.49
CA CYS A 139 25.98 -7.28 -16.24
C CYS A 139 24.81 -8.27 -16.37
N SER A 140 24.52 -8.99 -15.29
CA SER A 140 23.23 -9.67 -15.07
C SER A 140 22.28 -8.70 -14.38
N VAL A 141 21.19 -8.35 -15.05
CA VAL A 141 20.20 -7.40 -14.55
C VAL A 141 19.00 -8.17 -14.04
N VAL A 142 18.57 -7.85 -12.84
CA VAL A 142 17.36 -8.39 -12.19
C VAL A 142 16.43 -7.25 -11.79
N ASP A 143 15.17 -7.57 -11.54
CA ASP A 143 14.18 -6.62 -11.01
C ASP A 143 14.46 -6.32 -9.54
N ALA A 144 14.43 -5.03 -9.15
CA ALA A 144 14.62 -4.59 -7.79
C ALA A 144 13.34 -4.71 -6.94
N GLU A 145 12.17 -4.60 -7.55
CA GLU A 145 10.89 -4.57 -6.81
C GLU A 145 10.69 -5.80 -5.92
N PRO A 146 10.88 -7.06 -6.37
CA PRO A 146 10.72 -8.22 -5.50
C PRO A 146 11.66 -8.24 -4.29
N LEU A 147 12.88 -7.69 -4.44
CA LEU A 147 13.84 -7.60 -3.34
C LEU A 147 13.40 -6.57 -2.29
N ILE A 148 12.88 -5.45 -2.76
CA ILE A 148 12.42 -4.36 -1.88
C ILE A 148 11.11 -4.75 -1.20
N GLU A 149 10.18 -5.41 -1.89
CA GLU A 149 8.96 -5.95 -1.28
C GLU A 149 9.30 -6.92 -0.14
N ARG A 150 10.27 -7.80 -0.32
CA ARG A 150 10.77 -8.69 0.76
C ARG A 150 11.46 -7.91 1.89
N ALA A 151 12.10 -6.78 1.60
CA ALA A 151 12.68 -5.93 2.62
C ALA A 151 11.60 -5.26 3.48
N LYS A 152 10.54 -4.71 2.87
CA LYS A 152 9.44 -4.00 3.52
C LYS A 152 8.54 -4.90 4.37
N MET A 153 8.45 -6.18 4.02
CA MET A 153 7.51 -7.15 4.57
C MET A 153 7.50 -7.21 6.11
N ILE A 154 8.66 -7.18 6.74
CA ILE A 154 8.80 -7.25 8.21
C ILE A 154 9.05 -5.85 8.77
N LYS A 155 8.14 -5.38 9.58
CA LYS A 155 8.16 -4.02 10.15
C LYS A 155 9.00 -3.96 11.43
N SER A 156 9.71 -2.85 11.64
CA SER A 156 10.30 -2.54 12.94
C SER A 156 9.23 -2.05 13.93
N ALA A 157 9.59 -1.94 15.20
CA ALA A 157 8.69 -1.37 16.22
C ALA A 157 8.30 0.08 15.90
N GLU A 158 9.24 0.86 15.35
CA GLU A 158 9.04 2.25 14.96
C GLU A 158 8.10 2.35 13.72
N GLU A 159 8.22 1.43 12.75
CA GLU A 159 7.30 1.35 11.62
C GLU A 159 5.87 1.04 12.09
N ILE A 160 5.72 0.07 12.99
CA ILE A 160 4.42 -0.30 13.59
C ILE A 160 3.83 0.92 14.33
N GLN A 161 4.63 1.70 15.04
CA GLN A 161 4.20 2.93 15.71
C GLN A 161 3.71 3.98 14.71
N CYS A 162 4.40 4.15 13.58
CA CYS A 162 3.97 5.05 12.49
C CYS A 162 2.66 4.60 11.86
N ILE A 163 2.49 3.29 11.57
CA ILE A 163 1.25 2.72 11.03
C ILE A 163 0.08 2.96 11.99
N ARG A 164 0.26 2.70 13.30
CA ARG A 164 -0.76 2.99 14.31
C ARG A 164 -1.16 4.47 14.35
N HIS A 165 -0.18 5.36 14.15
CA HIS A 165 -0.46 6.79 14.10
C HIS A 165 -1.27 7.16 12.85
N SER A 166 -0.94 6.60 11.68
CA SER A 166 -1.72 6.80 10.44
C SER A 166 -3.15 6.27 10.59
N ILE A 167 -3.33 5.08 11.18
CA ILE A 167 -4.66 4.52 11.51
C ILE A 167 -5.45 5.48 12.41
N TRP A 168 -4.84 6.01 13.47
CA TRP A 168 -5.48 6.98 14.35
C TRP A 168 -5.94 8.25 13.61
N VAL A 169 -5.13 8.75 12.67
CA VAL A 169 -5.50 9.89 11.81
C VAL A 169 -6.67 9.52 10.91
N ALA A 170 -6.62 8.36 10.25
CA ALA A 170 -7.69 7.88 9.37
C ALA A 170 -9.02 7.73 10.11
N GLU A 171 -9.02 7.05 11.26
CA GLU A 171 -10.21 6.88 12.10
C GLU A 171 -10.77 8.21 12.60
N GLY A 172 -9.90 9.19 12.89
CA GLY A 172 -10.29 10.55 13.20
C GLY A 172 -11.01 11.25 12.05
N ALA A 173 -10.55 11.04 10.82
CA ALA A 173 -11.21 11.53 9.61
C ALA A 173 -12.56 10.83 9.37
N MET A 174 -12.58 9.50 9.47
CA MET A 174 -13.79 8.68 9.30
C MET A 174 -14.89 9.10 10.29
N LYS A 175 -14.53 9.35 11.55
CA LYS A 175 -15.47 9.86 12.55
C LYS A 175 -16.08 11.20 12.15
N ARG A 176 -15.29 12.10 11.56
CA ARG A 176 -15.78 13.38 11.04
C ARG A 176 -16.69 13.18 9.84
N MET A 177 -16.31 12.29 8.90
CA MET A 177 -17.14 11.95 7.74
C MET A 177 -18.50 11.42 8.19
N GLN A 178 -18.54 10.47 9.11
CA GLN A 178 -19.76 9.87 9.63
C GLN A 178 -20.66 10.91 10.31
N GLN A 179 -20.08 11.84 11.08
CA GLN A 179 -20.82 12.89 11.79
C GLN A 179 -21.53 13.90 10.88
N VAL A 180 -21.01 14.12 9.67
CA VAL A 180 -21.57 15.10 8.73
C VAL A 180 -22.33 14.45 7.56
N LEU A 181 -22.27 13.13 7.45
CA LEU A 181 -22.98 12.42 6.40
C LEU A 181 -24.51 12.68 6.51
N HIS A 182 -25.10 13.23 5.45
CA HIS A 182 -26.53 13.47 5.34
C HIS A 182 -26.98 13.44 3.87
N PRO A 183 -28.26 13.13 3.60
CA PRO A 183 -28.82 13.25 2.26
C PRO A 183 -28.69 14.68 1.71
N GLY A 184 -28.32 14.81 0.44
CA GLY A 184 -28.12 16.10 -0.22
C GLY A 184 -26.66 16.53 -0.37
N MET A 185 -25.74 15.94 0.40
CA MET A 185 -24.31 16.15 0.18
C MET A 185 -23.79 15.31 -1.01
N THR A 186 -22.73 15.74 -1.66
CA THR A 186 -22.10 14.98 -2.75
C THR A 186 -21.02 14.03 -2.23
N GLU A 187 -20.71 12.99 -3.03
CA GLU A 187 -19.64 12.03 -2.70
C GLU A 187 -18.29 12.74 -2.51
N VAL A 188 -17.95 13.69 -3.39
CA VAL A 188 -16.68 14.44 -3.29
C VAL A 188 -16.64 15.39 -2.09
N GLU A 189 -17.76 15.97 -1.66
CA GLU A 189 -17.83 16.77 -0.43
C GLU A 189 -17.51 15.90 0.79
N LEU A 190 -18.11 14.72 0.88
CA LEU A 190 -17.85 13.78 1.97
C LEU A 190 -16.38 13.32 1.98
N LEU A 191 -15.86 12.88 0.84
CA LEU A 191 -14.47 12.41 0.74
C LEU A 191 -13.45 13.53 1.03
N SER A 192 -13.76 14.77 0.70
CA SER A 192 -12.86 15.91 0.95
C SER A 192 -12.45 16.03 2.42
N ILE A 193 -13.28 15.54 3.33
CA ILE A 193 -13.02 15.56 4.77
C ILE A 193 -11.85 14.65 5.14
N LEU A 194 -11.76 13.48 4.52
CA LEU A 194 -10.62 12.56 4.68
C LEU A 194 -9.31 13.26 4.28
N HIS A 195 -9.27 13.83 3.07
CA HIS A 195 -8.10 14.54 2.55
C HIS A 195 -7.72 15.74 3.43
N GLN A 196 -8.71 16.57 3.80
CA GLN A 196 -8.47 17.73 4.68
C GLN A 196 -7.87 17.30 6.02
N HIS A 197 -8.44 16.26 6.64
CA HIS A 197 -7.98 15.79 7.94
C HIS A 197 -6.58 15.22 7.85
N ASN A 198 -6.29 14.38 6.86
CA ASN A 198 -4.99 13.80 6.64
C ASN A 198 -3.90 14.88 6.50
N ILE A 199 -4.08 15.82 5.58
CA ILE A 199 -3.13 16.92 5.36
C ILE A 199 -2.96 17.78 6.62
N ALA A 200 -4.05 18.08 7.34
CA ALA A 200 -4.00 18.87 8.59
C ALA A 200 -3.24 18.17 9.71
N GLN A 201 -3.14 16.84 9.69
CA GLN A 201 -2.39 16.03 10.66
C GLN A 201 -0.95 15.71 10.19
N GLY A 202 -0.53 16.22 9.04
CA GLY A 202 0.81 16.04 8.50
C GLY A 202 0.98 14.79 7.64
N GLY A 203 -0.13 14.22 7.16
CA GLY A 203 -0.11 13.15 6.17
C GLY A 203 0.11 13.67 4.75
N ASP A 204 0.26 12.76 3.80
CA ASP A 204 0.65 13.10 2.43
C ASP A 204 -0.56 13.16 1.47
N TRP A 205 -1.13 12.01 1.07
CA TRP A 205 -2.25 11.93 0.11
C TRP A 205 -3.12 10.69 0.40
N CYS A 206 -4.12 10.45 -0.45
CA CYS A 206 -4.79 9.15 -0.54
C CYS A 206 -4.55 8.60 -1.95
N ASP A 207 -4.29 7.30 -2.10
CA ASP A 207 -3.92 6.69 -3.38
C ASP A 207 -5.08 6.65 -4.38
N GLY A 208 -6.32 6.86 -3.92
CA GLY A 208 -7.50 6.99 -4.75
C GLY A 208 -8.53 7.94 -4.17
N LYS A 209 -9.62 8.16 -4.91
CA LYS A 209 -10.83 8.85 -4.42
C LYS A 209 -11.92 7.80 -4.16
N MET A 210 -11.55 6.74 -3.47
CA MET A 210 -12.37 5.55 -3.28
C MET A 210 -13.56 5.81 -2.36
N LEU A 211 -14.62 6.35 -2.92
CA LEU A 211 -15.91 6.53 -2.26
C LEU A 211 -17.02 6.54 -3.32
N CYS A 212 -18.08 5.80 -3.05
CA CYS A 212 -19.26 5.79 -3.89
C CYS A 212 -20.53 5.57 -3.06
N SER A 213 -21.69 5.91 -3.62
CA SER A 213 -22.96 5.84 -2.92
C SER A 213 -24.08 5.23 -3.74
N GLY A 214 -25.05 4.64 -3.06
CA GLY A 214 -26.25 4.02 -3.65
C GLY A 214 -25.90 2.97 -4.72
N PRO A 215 -26.50 3.03 -5.93
CA PRO A 215 -26.26 2.02 -6.97
C PRO A 215 -24.81 2.02 -7.48
N ARG A 216 -24.01 3.03 -7.19
CA ARG A 216 -22.60 3.04 -7.59
C ARG A 216 -21.71 2.23 -6.65
N THR A 217 -22.22 1.76 -5.52
CA THR A 217 -21.47 0.85 -4.64
C THR A 217 -21.28 -0.53 -5.27
N ASN A 218 -21.97 -0.83 -6.38
CA ASN A 218 -21.85 -2.08 -7.13
C ASN A 218 -21.77 -1.80 -8.65
N PRO A 219 -20.70 -2.22 -9.35
CA PRO A 219 -19.49 -2.90 -8.83
C PRO A 219 -18.57 -1.98 -8.05
N TRP A 220 -17.64 -2.55 -7.30
CA TRP A 220 -16.57 -1.84 -6.56
C TRP A 220 -15.56 -1.13 -7.50
N LEU A 221 -14.61 -0.41 -6.92
CA LEU A 221 -13.60 0.42 -7.60
C LEU A 221 -14.20 1.66 -8.29
N GLN A 222 -15.15 2.30 -7.61
CA GLN A 222 -15.75 3.57 -8.05
C GLN A 222 -15.16 4.75 -7.26
N GLU A 223 -14.61 5.71 -7.97
CA GLU A 223 -14.17 6.96 -7.37
C GLU A 223 -15.33 7.94 -7.14
N ALA A 224 -15.17 8.81 -6.14
CA ALA A 224 -16.14 9.83 -5.77
C ALA A 224 -16.42 10.81 -6.91
N THR A 225 -17.68 11.15 -7.07
CA THR A 225 -18.20 12.06 -8.10
C THR A 225 -19.09 13.15 -7.50
N GLN A 226 -19.67 13.97 -8.37
CA GLN A 226 -20.68 14.97 -7.99
C GLN A 226 -22.08 14.34 -7.73
N ARG A 227 -22.18 12.99 -7.65
CA ARG A 227 -23.44 12.36 -7.29
C ARG A 227 -23.88 12.83 -5.91
N VAL A 228 -25.13 13.23 -5.82
CA VAL A 228 -25.79 13.61 -4.55
C VAL A 228 -26.24 12.35 -3.84
N ILE A 229 -25.77 12.16 -2.61
CA ILE A 229 -26.12 11.04 -1.73
C ILE A 229 -27.59 11.19 -1.33
N GLN A 230 -28.34 10.09 -1.37
CA GLN A 230 -29.77 10.05 -1.05
C GLN A 230 -30.01 9.35 0.29
N SER A 231 -31.17 9.60 0.90
CA SER A 231 -31.63 8.81 2.06
C SER A 231 -31.80 7.34 1.65
N GLY A 232 -31.28 6.41 2.46
CA GLY A 232 -31.28 4.97 2.19
C GLY A 232 -30.13 4.49 1.30
N ASP A 233 -29.27 5.38 0.79
CA ASP A 233 -28.05 4.97 0.09
C ASP A 233 -27.07 4.29 1.05
N LEU A 234 -26.46 3.18 0.60
CA LEU A 234 -25.17 2.79 1.15
C LEU A 234 -24.08 3.75 0.66
N VAL A 235 -23.16 4.08 1.53
CA VAL A 235 -21.96 4.86 1.22
C VAL A 235 -20.76 3.99 1.56
N ALA A 236 -20.14 3.42 0.54
CA ALA A 236 -18.96 2.58 0.66
C ALA A 236 -17.71 3.41 0.32
N PHE A 237 -16.67 3.28 1.13
CA PHE A 237 -15.40 3.97 0.88
C PHE A 237 -14.22 3.14 1.39
N ASP A 238 -13.08 3.48 0.84
CA ASP A 238 -11.77 3.01 1.26
C ASP A 238 -10.88 4.20 1.58
N THR A 239 -10.05 4.10 2.59
CA THR A 239 -9.21 5.24 2.96
C THR A 239 -7.98 5.35 2.08
N ASP A 240 -7.31 4.26 1.73
CA ASP A 240 -6.06 4.26 0.95
C ASP A 240 -5.15 5.43 1.35
N MET A 241 -5.13 5.76 2.65
CA MET A 241 -4.60 7.02 3.15
C MET A 241 -3.12 6.92 3.49
N ILE A 242 -2.30 7.62 2.76
CA ILE A 242 -0.89 7.82 3.11
C ILE A 242 -0.81 8.90 4.17
N GLY A 243 -0.73 8.45 5.41
CA GLY A 243 -0.75 9.29 6.59
C GLY A 243 0.61 9.88 6.96
N PRO A 244 0.74 10.40 8.19
CA PRO A 244 1.99 10.95 8.69
C PRO A 244 3.14 9.96 8.59
N MET A 245 4.32 10.44 8.29
CA MET A 245 5.52 9.63 8.04
C MET A 245 5.43 8.73 6.80
N GLY A 246 4.37 8.86 5.96
CA GLY A 246 4.17 8.14 4.72
C GLY A 246 3.67 6.71 4.89
N TYR A 247 3.17 6.35 6.04
CA TYR A 247 2.60 5.02 6.27
C TYR A 247 1.12 4.98 5.91
N LEU A 248 0.73 3.89 5.25
CA LEU A 248 -0.64 3.62 4.85
C LEU A 248 -1.53 3.36 6.07
N ALA A 249 -2.75 3.89 6.01
CA ALA A 249 -3.89 3.43 6.78
C ALA A 249 -4.96 3.00 5.79
N ASP A 250 -5.25 1.71 5.79
CA ASP A 250 -6.12 1.05 4.84
C ASP A 250 -7.33 0.48 5.56
N ILE A 251 -8.44 1.21 5.45
CA ILE A 251 -9.65 0.93 6.22
C ILE A 251 -10.86 1.17 5.35
N SER A 252 -11.61 0.13 5.06
CA SER A 252 -12.88 0.31 4.35
C SER A 252 -14.07 0.17 5.27
N ARG A 253 -15.05 1.04 5.08
CA ARG A 253 -16.37 0.96 5.73
C ARG A 253 -17.48 1.25 4.74
N THR A 254 -18.63 0.71 5.05
CA THR A 254 -19.89 1.03 4.35
C THR A 254 -20.91 1.48 5.37
N TRP A 255 -21.45 2.67 5.18
CA TRP A 255 -22.47 3.28 6.06
C TRP A 255 -23.82 3.37 5.37
N LEU A 256 -24.88 3.42 6.14
CA LEU A 256 -26.21 3.79 5.66
C LEU A 256 -26.40 5.31 5.81
N CYS A 257 -26.72 6.00 4.71
CA CYS A 257 -27.07 7.42 4.75
C CYS A 257 -28.54 7.61 5.08
N ASP A 258 -28.87 7.77 6.37
CA ASP A 258 -30.25 7.97 6.85
C ASP A 258 -31.20 6.81 6.42
N GLY A 259 -32.44 6.80 6.96
CA GLY A 259 -33.47 5.85 6.55
C GLY A 259 -33.36 4.47 7.21
N VAL A 260 -34.00 3.49 6.58
CA VAL A 260 -34.03 2.08 7.02
C VAL A 260 -33.39 1.23 5.96
N PRO A 261 -32.45 0.35 6.31
CA PRO A 261 -31.81 -0.50 5.31
C PRO A 261 -32.78 -1.54 4.74
N THR A 262 -32.52 -1.95 3.51
CA THR A 262 -33.23 -3.06 2.89
C THR A 262 -32.62 -4.40 3.31
N ASP A 263 -33.40 -5.48 3.20
CA ASP A 263 -32.89 -6.83 3.47
C ASP A 263 -31.67 -7.17 2.60
N GLU A 264 -31.62 -6.73 1.33
CA GLU A 264 -30.49 -6.93 0.42
C GLU A 264 -29.23 -6.25 0.96
N GLN A 265 -29.34 -5.01 1.44
CA GLN A 265 -28.23 -4.26 2.04
C GLN A 265 -27.70 -4.96 3.31
N CYS A 266 -28.61 -5.38 4.19
CA CYS A 266 -28.24 -6.10 5.42
C CYS A 266 -27.56 -7.45 5.11
N HIS A 267 -28.08 -8.23 4.14
CA HIS A 267 -27.47 -9.50 3.76
C HIS A 267 -26.06 -9.33 3.16
N ALA A 268 -25.87 -8.33 2.28
CA ALA A 268 -24.54 -8.02 1.73
C ALA A 268 -23.57 -7.60 2.82
N TYR A 269 -24.03 -6.78 3.77
CA TYR A 269 -23.20 -6.33 4.90
C TYR A 269 -22.82 -7.48 5.83
N GLN A 270 -23.79 -8.30 6.20
CA GLN A 270 -23.57 -9.48 7.05
C GLN A 270 -22.58 -10.44 6.40
N HIS A 271 -22.69 -10.70 5.09
CA HIS A 271 -21.76 -11.56 4.34
C HIS A 271 -20.34 -10.97 4.36
N ALA A 272 -20.16 -9.67 4.08
CA ALA A 272 -18.87 -9.02 4.12
C ALA A 272 -18.25 -9.06 5.52
N TRP A 273 -19.05 -8.81 6.56
CA TRP A 273 -18.60 -8.89 7.93
C TRP A 273 -18.18 -10.31 8.34
N GLN A 274 -18.95 -11.33 7.98
CA GLN A 274 -18.60 -12.73 8.24
C GLN A 274 -17.29 -13.13 7.55
N GLU A 275 -17.05 -12.65 6.34
CA GLU A 275 -15.79 -12.87 5.63
C GLU A 275 -14.61 -12.26 6.40
N ILE A 276 -14.71 -11.00 6.86
CA ILE A 276 -13.68 -10.38 7.70
C ILE A 276 -13.45 -11.19 8.98
N GLN A 277 -14.52 -11.58 9.71
CA GLN A 277 -14.41 -12.33 10.95
C GLN A 277 -13.76 -13.71 10.76
N HIS A 278 -14.13 -14.42 9.69
CA HIS A 278 -13.54 -15.71 9.36
C HIS A 278 -12.06 -15.55 8.98
N ASN A 279 -11.76 -14.66 8.04
CA ASN A 279 -10.42 -14.50 7.48
C ASN A 279 -9.41 -14.02 8.53
N ARG A 280 -9.79 -13.06 9.41
CA ARG A 280 -8.91 -12.64 10.51
C ARG A 280 -8.55 -13.80 11.46
N SER A 281 -9.45 -14.76 11.64
CA SER A 281 -9.21 -15.92 12.52
C SER A 281 -8.12 -16.87 11.99
N LEU A 282 -7.80 -16.78 10.71
CA LEU A 282 -6.75 -17.56 10.06
C LEU A 282 -5.35 -16.95 10.27
N LEU A 283 -5.27 -15.66 10.63
CA LEU A 283 -4.01 -14.94 10.75
C LEU A 283 -3.20 -15.43 11.95
N ARG A 284 -2.06 -16.04 11.66
CA ARG A 284 -1.09 -16.49 12.69
C ARG A 284 0.30 -16.65 12.08
N PRO A 285 1.38 -16.51 12.86
CA PRO A 285 2.72 -16.76 12.35
C PRO A 285 2.87 -18.20 11.86
N GLY A 286 3.62 -18.37 10.76
CA GLY A 286 3.84 -19.67 10.12
C GLY A 286 2.71 -20.14 9.20
N MET A 287 1.61 -19.38 9.07
CA MET A 287 0.56 -19.69 8.09
C MET A 287 1.11 -19.52 6.68
N ASP A 288 1.06 -20.57 5.89
CA ASP A 288 1.43 -20.58 4.48
C ASP A 288 0.39 -19.81 3.63
N LEU A 289 0.85 -19.02 2.64
CA LEU A 289 -0.02 -18.14 1.88
C LEU A 289 -1.04 -18.91 1.02
N LEU A 290 -0.66 -20.06 0.45
CA LEU A 290 -1.59 -20.90 -0.30
C LEU A 290 -2.65 -21.51 0.64
N SER A 291 -2.21 -21.98 1.81
CA SER A 291 -3.12 -22.49 2.85
C SER A 291 -4.07 -21.41 3.35
N LEU A 292 -3.58 -20.15 3.49
CA LEU A 292 -4.41 -19.01 3.86
C LEU A 292 -5.48 -18.75 2.80
N SER A 293 -5.11 -18.74 1.51
CA SER A 293 -6.05 -18.64 0.39
C SER A 293 -7.09 -19.77 0.41
N GLN A 294 -6.65 -21.02 0.50
CA GLN A 294 -7.52 -22.20 0.42
C GLN A 294 -8.51 -22.29 1.60
N ASN A 295 -8.18 -21.72 2.75
CA ASN A 295 -9.02 -21.69 3.93
C ASN A 295 -9.78 -20.35 4.09
N ALA A 296 -9.66 -19.40 3.16
CA ALA A 296 -10.41 -18.17 3.17
C ALA A 296 -11.93 -18.43 3.15
N TYR A 297 -12.70 -17.46 3.57
CA TYR A 297 -14.15 -17.58 3.70
C TYR A 297 -14.81 -18.09 2.42
N ALA A 298 -15.61 -19.17 2.56
CA ALA A 298 -16.35 -19.74 1.47
C ALA A 298 -17.53 -18.82 1.10
N ARG A 299 -17.32 -17.94 0.13
CA ARG A 299 -18.29 -16.92 -0.27
C ARG A 299 -19.57 -17.50 -0.83
N ASP A 300 -20.69 -16.87 -0.51
CA ASP A 300 -21.97 -17.19 -1.12
C ASP A 300 -21.88 -17.04 -2.66
N PRO A 301 -22.42 -17.98 -3.46
CA PRO A 301 -22.37 -17.92 -4.92
C PRO A 301 -22.83 -16.59 -5.52
N ILE A 302 -23.81 -15.92 -4.90
CA ILE A 302 -24.33 -14.62 -5.38
C ILE A 302 -23.27 -13.50 -5.34
N TYR A 303 -22.26 -13.56 -4.44
CA TYR A 303 -21.22 -12.56 -4.30
C TYR A 303 -19.87 -12.98 -4.90
N ARG A 304 -19.76 -14.22 -5.41
CA ARG A 304 -18.47 -14.79 -5.85
C ARG A 304 -17.90 -14.09 -7.09
N GLU A 305 -18.74 -13.77 -8.05
CA GLU A 305 -18.30 -13.23 -9.36
C GLU A 305 -17.72 -11.82 -9.24
N GLN A 306 -18.19 -11.04 -8.28
CA GLN A 306 -17.73 -9.68 -8.04
C GLN A 306 -16.82 -9.55 -6.80
N ARG A 307 -16.18 -10.66 -6.37
CA ARG A 307 -15.21 -10.63 -5.25
C ARG A 307 -14.09 -9.61 -5.51
N TYR A 308 -13.50 -9.13 -4.45
CA TYR A 308 -12.35 -8.26 -4.55
C TYR A 308 -11.14 -9.01 -5.16
N VAL A 309 -10.10 -8.27 -5.55
CA VAL A 309 -8.93 -8.86 -6.23
C VAL A 309 -8.07 -9.74 -5.34
N CYS A 310 -8.18 -9.59 -4.03
CA CYS A 310 -7.50 -10.43 -3.03
C CYS A 310 -8.32 -10.45 -1.73
N ALA A 311 -8.04 -11.43 -0.89
CA ALA A 311 -8.65 -11.54 0.44
C ALA A 311 -7.76 -10.94 1.53
N PHE A 312 -6.44 -10.85 1.26
CA PHE A 312 -5.46 -10.28 2.18
C PHE A 312 -4.31 -9.66 1.40
N HIS A 313 -3.74 -8.57 1.93
CA HIS A 313 -2.48 -8.03 1.44
C HIS A 313 -1.64 -7.44 2.57
N GLY A 314 -0.35 -7.24 2.32
CA GLY A 314 0.54 -6.55 3.23
C GLY A 314 0.34 -5.04 3.18
N CYS A 315 0.55 -4.38 4.30
CA CYS A 315 0.49 -2.92 4.42
C CYS A 315 1.76 -2.36 5.01
N GLY A 316 2.16 -1.19 4.53
CA GLY A 316 3.32 -0.46 5.01
C GLY A 316 3.32 0.98 4.55
N LEU A 317 4.21 1.35 3.62
CA LEU A 317 4.17 2.66 2.95
C LEU A 317 3.15 2.72 1.81
N CYS A 318 2.63 1.59 1.39
CA CYS A 318 1.55 1.36 0.43
C CYS A 318 1.03 -0.06 0.63
N ASP A 319 0.20 -0.55 -0.27
CA ASP A 319 -0.04 -1.99 -0.42
C ASP A 319 1.26 -2.70 -0.74
N GLU A 320 1.55 -3.76 0.00
CA GLU A 320 2.83 -4.46 -0.05
C GLU A 320 2.64 -5.98 -0.14
N PHE A 321 3.72 -6.69 -0.39
CA PHE A 321 3.75 -8.15 -0.27
C PHE A 321 3.49 -8.59 1.19
N PRO A 322 2.72 -9.68 1.43
CA PRO A 322 2.13 -10.58 0.45
C PRO A 322 0.78 -10.09 -0.09
N LYS A 323 0.41 -10.50 -1.31
CA LYS A 323 -0.94 -10.42 -1.83
C LYS A 323 -1.53 -11.83 -1.88
N VAL A 324 -2.59 -12.08 -1.13
CA VAL A 324 -3.21 -13.42 -1.03
C VAL A 324 -4.53 -13.41 -1.79
N TYR A 325 -4.51 -14.07 -2.93
CA TYR A 325 -5.66 -14.18 -3.81
C TYR A 325 -6.72 -15.15 -3.26
N TYR A 326 -7.94 -15.04 -3.75
CA TYR A 326 -8.92 -16.11 -3.57
C TYR A 326 -8.47 -17.40 -4.25
N PRO A 327 -8.95 -18.58 -3.82
CA PRO A 327 -8.53 -19.86 -4.42
C PRO A 327 -8.70 -19.92 -5.94
N GLU A 328 -9.77 -19.32 -6.46
CA GLU A 328 -10.09 -19.28 -7.90
C GLU A 328 -9.10 -18.42 -8.71
N ASP A 329 -8.45 -17.45 -8.05
CA ASP A 329 -7.54 -16.47 -8.67
C ASP A 329 -6.08 -16.76 -8.35
N TRP A 330 -5.79 -17.86 -7.64
CA TRP A 330 -4.42 -18.18 -7.23
C TRP A 330 -3.49 -18.31 -8.45
N PRO A 331 -2.34 -17.61 -8.46
CA PRO A 331 -1.44 -17.62 -9.60
C PRO A 331 -0.83 -19.01 -9.84
N MET A 332 -0.73 -19.39 -11.11
CA MET A 332 -0.19 -20.69 -11.54
C MET A 332 1.34 -20.81 -11.42
N GLY A 333 2.01 -19.74 -11.02
CA GLY A 333 3.46 -19.70 -10.84
C GLY A 333 3.89 -20.10 -9.42
N ASP A 334 5.20 -19.99 -9.20
CA ASP A 334 5.84 -20.28 -7.91
C ASP A 334 5.64 -19.09 -6.95
N TYR A 335 4.40 -18.95 -6.44
CA TYR A 335 4.02 -17.91 -5.48
C TYR A 335 3.85 -18.53 -4.09
N HIS A 336 4.85 -18.33 -3.24
CA HIS A 336 4.88 -18.92 -1.90
C HIS A 336 5.41 -17.93 -0.86
N GLY A 337 5.14 -18.23 0.39
CA GLY A 337 5.58 -17.49 1.56
C GLY A 337 4.79 -17.93 2.78
N VAL A 338 5.18 -17.42 3.92
CA VAL A 338 4.48 -17.62 5.18
C VAL A 338 4.26 -16.28 5.87
N LEU A 339 3.24 -16.18 6.70
CA LEU A 339 3.08 -15.04 7.59
C LEU A 339 4.12 -15.10 8.70
N GLU A 340 4.82 -14.01 8.91
CA GLU A 340 5.86 -13.88 9.93
C GLU A 340 5.48 -12.81 10.96
N PRO A 341 5.96 -12.91 12.20
CA PRO A 341 5.78 -11.83 13.18
C PRO A 341 6.28 -10.48 12.63
N SER A 342 5.59 -9.41 12.99
CA SER A 342 5.83 -8.04 12.53
C SER A 342 5.42 -7.77 11.07
N MET A 343 4.74 -8.67 10.39
CA MET A 343 3.96 -8.31 9.21
C MET A 343 2.70 -7.55 9.63
N VAL A 344 2.30 -6.58 8.81
CA VAL A 344 0.98 -5.93 8.89
C VAL A 344 0.18 -6.37 7.68
N ILE A 345 -1.00 -6.92 7.93
CA ILE A 345 -1.86 -7.54 6.91
C ILE A 345 -3.22 -6.88 6.96
N SER A 346 -3.69 -6.41 5.81
CA SER A 346 -5.08 -6.03 5.61
C SER A 346 -5.93 -7.27 5.31
N VAL A 347 -7.15 -7.29 5.82
CA VAL A 347 -8.17 -8.30 5.55
C VAL A 347 -9.34 -7.61 4.91
N GLU A 348 -9.64 -7.98 3.68
CA GLU A 348 -10.60 -7.31 2.83
C GLU A 348 -11.82 -8.16 2.49
N SER A 349 -12.96 -7.51 2.29
CA SER A 349 -14.17 -8.11 1.73
C SER A 349 -14.94 -7.12 0.89
N TYR A 350 -15.40 -7.57 -0.26
CA TYR A 350 -16.41 -6.87 -1.03
C TYR A 350 -17.59 -7.80 -1.35
N SER A 351 -18.79 -7.41 -1.01
CA SER A 351 -20.03 -8.17 -1.23
C SER A 351 -21.01 -7.37 -2.07
N GLY A 352 -21.01 -7.64 -3.38
CA GLY A 352 -21.98 -7.12 -4.36
C GLY A 352 -22.45 -8.23 -5.28
N ALA A 353 -23.76 -8.36 -5.45
CA ALA A 353 -24.33 -9.35 -6.36
C ALA A 353 -24.18 -8.90 -7.81
N GLN A 354 -23.93 -9.83 -8.74
CA GLN A 354 -23.90 -9.50 -10.17
C GLN A 354 -25.26 -8.97 -10.64
N GLY A 355 -25.27 -7.72 -11.14
CA GLY A 355 -26.52 -7.04 -11.51
C GLY A 355 -27.36 -6.55 -10.34
N GLY A 356 -26.88 -6.67 -9.10
CA GLY A 356 -27.52 -6.10 -7.91
C GLY A 356 -27.36 -4.58 -7.82
N GLY A 357 -28.19 -3.96 -6.99
CA GLY A 357 -28.22 -2.50 -6.81
C GLY A 357 -27.23 -1.96 -5.80
N HIS A 358 -26.61 -2.83 -4.99
CA HIS A 358 -25.79 -2.42 -3.85
C HIS A 358 -24.57 -3.31 -3.67
N GLY A 359 -23.52 -2.74 -3.08
CA GLY A 359 -22.31 -3.46 -2.66
C GLY A 359 -21.77 -2.91 -1.34
N VAL A 360 -21.11 -3.78 -0.59
CA VAL A 360 -20.53 -3.49 0.72
C VAL A 360 -19.03 -3.78 0.65
N LYS A 361 -18.20 -2.81 1.02
CA LYS A 361 -16.76 -2.96 1.18
C LYS A 361 -16.41 -2.79 2.66
N LEU A 362 -15.70 -3.75 3.21
CA LEU A 362 -15.17 -3.74 4.58
C LEU A 362 -13.70 -4.15 4.57
N GLU A 363 -12.93 -3.57 5.48
CA GLU A 363 -11.51 -3.86 5.61
C GLU A 363 -10.98 -3.44 6.97
N ASP A 364 -10.06 -4.23 7.51
CA ASP A 364 -9.32 -3.96 8.74
C ASP A 364 -7.87 -4.41 8.66
N MET A 365 -6.98 -3.70 9.35
CA MET A 365 -5.54 -4.01 9.41
C MET A 365 -5.19 -4.79 10.68
N PHE A 366 -4.28 -5.76 10.53
CA PHE A 366 -3.85 -6.67 11.59
C PHE A 366 -2.32 -6.76 11.65
N LEU A 367 -1.77 -6.71 12.85
CA LEU A 367 -0.36 -7.01 13.12
C LEU A 367 -0.20 -8.49 13.44
N ILE A 368 0.64 -9.19 12.69
CA ILE A 368 1.03 -10.56 13.04
C ILE A 368 2.01 -10.50 14.22
N THR A 369 1.63 -11.13 15.33
CA THR A 369 2.43 -11.24 16.54
C THR A 369 3.07 -12.61 16.66
N ALA A 370 3.91 -12.84 17.66
CA ALA A 370 4.49 -14.17 17.92
C ALA A 370 3.42 -15.23 18.26
N ASN A 371 2.23 -14.84 18.73
CA ASN A 371 1.21 -15.74 19.26
C ASN A 371 -0.11 -15.72 18.47
N GLY A 372 -0.20 -14.95 17.38
CA GLY A 372 -1.42 -14.79 16.58
C GLY A 372 -1.45 -13.48 15.85
N ALA A 373 -2.61 -12.83 15.72
CA ALA A 373 -2.78 -11.53 15.12
C ALA A 373 -3.47 -10.56 16.08
N GLU A 374 -3.05 -9.30 16.05
CA GLU A 374 -3.64 -8.18 16.80
C GLU A 374 -4.32 -7.25 15.81
N GLN A 375 -5.60 -6.95 16.02
CA GLN A 375 -6.30 -5.95 15.22
C GLN A 375 -5.76 -4.55 15.56
N MET A 376 -5.38 -3.80 14.54
CA MET A 376 -4.81 -2.44 14.69
C MET A 376 -5.88 -1.36 14.55
N THR A 377 -6.90 -1.60 13.74
CA THR A 377 -8.04 -0.72 13.47
C THR A 377 -9.14 -0.91 14.50
N CYS A 378 -9.79 0.19 14.89
CA CYS A 378 -10.82 0.18 15.95
C CYS A 378 -12.13 0.85 15.53
N PHE A 379 -12.24 1.37 14.29
CA PHE A 379 -13.44 2.04 13.81
C PHE A 379 -14.61 1.06 13.72
N GLN A 380 -15.74 1.42 14.31
CA GLN A 380 -16.89 0.54 14.45
C GLN A 380 -17.54 0.20 13.10
N TYR A 381 -18.12 -0.98 13.02
CA TYR A 381 -19.00 -1.38 11.93
C TYR A 381 -20.37 -0.71 12.04
N GLU A 382 -21.12 -0.66 10.94
CA GLU A 382 -22.45 -0.06 10.90
C GLU A 382 -23.49 -0.97 11.54
N ALA A 383 -23.93 -0.62 12.73
CA ALA A 383 -24.82 -1.45 13.55
C ALA A 383 -26.21 -1.65 12.90
N ASP A 384 -26.70 -0.65 12.18
CA ASP A 384 -28.03 -0.71 11.54
C ASP A 384 -28.08 -1.67 10.37
N LEU A 385 -26.91 -2.04 9.80
CA LEU A 385 -26.78 -3.00 8.71
C LEU A 385 -26.54 -4.44 9.21
N MET A 386 -26.33 -4.66 10.50
CA MET A 386 -26.09 -5.99 11.06
C MET A 386 -27.41 -6.73 11.31
N ILE A 387 -27.53 -7.95 10.75
CA ILE A 387 -28.68 -8.84 10.99
C ILE A 387 -28.54 -9.50 12.38
N GLU A 388 -27.38 -10.02 12.69
CA GLU A 388 -27.05 -10.55 14.03
C GLU A 388 -26.39 -9.43 14.82
N LYS A 389 -27.01 -9.03 15.91
CA LYS A 389 -26.35 -8.13 16.86
C LYS A 389 -25.19 -8.90 17.48
N ALA A 390 -24.01 -8.74 16.92
CA ALA A 390 -22.78 -9.17 17.58
C ALA A 390 -22.73 -8.42 18.93
N ASP A 391 -22.45 -9.18 20.00
CA ASP A 391 -22.03 -8.57 21.26
C ASP A 391 -20.71 -7.84 20.97
N VAL A 392 -20.79 -6.52 20.78
CA VAL A 392 -19.68 -5.62 20.44
C VAL A 392 -18.89 -5.32 21.70
#